data_6b9c5952dc191db5a5781a86e7db8a32
#
_entry.id   6b9c5952dc191db5a5781a86e7db8a32
#
_cell.length_a   1.000
_cell.length_b   1.000
_cell.length_c   1.000
_cell.angle_alpha   90.00
_cell.angle_beta   90.00
_cell.angle_gamma   90.00
#
_symmetry.space_group_name_H-M   'P 1'
#
loop_
_entity.id
_entity.type
_entity.pdbx_description
1 polymer ?
#
loop_
_entity_poly.entity_id
_entity_poly.type
_entity_poly.pdbx_seq_one_letter_code
_entity_poly.pdbx_strand_id
1 'polypeptide(L)'
;MKDRNLKYFCFTGGCFSGKTTTMNLIKDRFENIHGIKTVILGEPIREYKGTVDISEYRKDQEKYLQLQIETTGIRKDRELSTVDKYKDEKVVILQDRGFADCIFYTRHYIDKEKLSEESQDIYEDLLFELDCFGSDHSYNDIYDYVLEFKPLEIKAESQEQKDFRPDDIDEVKYLEYNEIHEWNKWFCEYNDNVSYRIIDLNIMNQNELNNYIDNLAKEIKESWNNDCLNK
;
A
#
# COMPACT_ATOMS: atom_id res chain seq x y z
N MET A 1 7.12 10.24 15.43
CA MET A 1 7.78 9.67 14.22
C MET A 1 9.04 8.95 14.67
N LYS A 2 9.38 7.85 13.98
CA LYS A 2 10.59 7.07 14.27
C LYS A 2 11.84 7.90 13.98
N ASP A 3 12.82 7.84 14.90
CA ASP A 3 14.12 8.55 14.74
C ASP A 3 15.02 7.75 13.77
N ARG A 4 14.75 7.90 12.47
CA ARG A 4 15.55 7.26 11.40
C ARG A 4 15.63 8.14 10.14
N ASN A 5 16.74 8.02 9.42
CA ASN A 5 16.96 8.73 8.16
C ASN A 5 16.00 8.27 7.04
N LEU A 6 15.66 7.00 7.03
CA LEU A 6 14.64 6.42 6.14
C LEU A 6 13.24 6.93 6.51
N LYS A 7 12.46 7.38 5.52
CA LYS A 7 11.02 7.64 5.67
C LYS A 7 10.23 6.73 4.74
N TYR A 8 9.30 5.97 5.31
CA TYR A 8 8.56 4.93 4.61
C TYR A 8 7.08 5.29 4.48
N PHE A 9 6.61 5.40 3.24
CA PHE A 9 5.22 5.72 2.88
C PHE A 9 4.51 4.48 2.35
N CYS A 10 3.40 4.12 2.96
CA CYS A 10 2.45 3.15 2.45
C CYS A 10 1.31 3.88 1.72
N PHE A 11 1.11 3.57 0.45
CA PHE A 11 -0.01 4.04 -0.37
C PHE A 11 -1.08 2.98 -0.42
N THR A 12 -2.23 3.24 0.14
CA THR A 12 -3.31 2.26 0.31
C THR A 12 -4.65 2.81 -0.16
N GLY A 13 -5.69 1.99 -0.17
CA GLY A 13 -7.04 2.36 -0.60
C GLY A 13 -7.44 1.69 -1.91
N GLY A 14 -8.71 1.87 -2.28
CA GLY A 14 -9.35 1.20 -3.38
C GLY A 14 -8.67 1.34 -4.73
N CYS A 15 -9.07 0.51 -5.64
CA CYS A 15 -8.63 0.60 -7.03
C CYS A 15 -9.07 1.94 -7.67
N PHE A 16 -8.38 2.35 -8.75
CA PHE A 16 -8.66 3.62 -9.46
C PHE A 16 -8.72 4.87 -8.57
N SER A 17 -7.96 4.88 -7.49
CA SER A 17 -7.88 6.02 -6.57
C SER A 17 -6.73 6.98 -6.89
N GLY A 18 -5.96 6.74 -7.96
CA GLY A 18 -4.87 7.62 -8.38
C GLY A 18 -3.54 7.38 -7.64
N LYS A 19 -3.40 6.33 -6.81
CA LYS A 19 -2.18 6.01 -6.05
C LYS A 19 -0.91 6.05 -6.89
N THR A 20 -0.83 5.21 -7.92
CA THR A 20 0.37 5.08 -8.75
C THR A 20 0.74 6.38 -9.45
N THR A 21 -0.25 7.16 -9.93
CA THR A 21 -0.02 8.47 -10.53
C THR A 21 0.56 9.44 -9.52
N THR A 22 0.00 9.47 -8.30
CA THR A 22 0.47 10.34 -7.21
C THR A 22 1.86 9.93 -6.71
N MET A 23 2.15 8.62 -6.61
CA MET A 23 3.50 8.13 -6.26
C MET A 23 4.56 8.61 -7.24
N ASN A 24 4.28 8.53 -8.54
CA ASN A 24 5.20 9.02 -9.57
C ASN A 24 5.38 10.54 -9.50
N LEU A 25 4.31 11.30 -9.25
CA LEU A 25 4.38 12.74 -9.06
C LEU A 25 5.20 13.12 -7.80
N ILE A 26 4.99 12.41 -6.69
CA ILE A 26 5.79 12.61 -5.47
C ILE A 26 7.26 12.33 -5.75
N LYS A 27 7.58 11.20 -6.38
CA LYS A 27 8.96 10.88 -6.73
C LYS A 27 9.59 11.97 -7.58
N ASP A 28 8.93 12.40 -8.64
CA ASP A 28 9.45 13.44 -9.54
C ASP A 28 9.72 14.75 -8.78
N ARG A 29 8.77 15.22 -7.98
CA ARG A 29 8.95 16.45 -7.20
C ARG A 29 10.01 16.33 -6.11
N PHE A 30 10.03 15.20 -5.41
CA PHE A 30 11.02 14.95 -4.35
C PHE A 30 12.44 14.94 -4.92
N GLU A 31 12.69 14.25 -6.02
CA GLU A 31 14.01 14.18 -6.65
C GLU A 31 14.40 15.49 -7.33
N ASN A 32 13.55 16.04 -8.20
CA ASN A 32 13.91 17.16 -9.07
C ASN A 32 13.79 18.54 -8.40
N ILE A 33 12.87 18.72 -7.45
CA ILE A 33 12.65 20.01 -6.80
C ILE A 33 13.29 20.06 -5.41
N HIS A 34 13.16 18.95 -4.67
CA HIS A 34 13.58 18.93 -3.27
C HIS A 34 14.91 18.20 -3.04
N GLY A 35 15.48 17.52 -4.03
CA GLY A 35 16.73 16.76 -3.90
C GLY A 35 16.63 15.60 -2.90
N ILE A 36 15.45 15.00 -2.76
CA ILE A 36 15.18 13.88 -1.87
C ILE A 36 15.26 12.58 -2.69
N LYS A 37 16.20 11.71 -2.39
CA LYS A 37 16.30 10.38 -2.99
C LYS A 37 15.02 9.60 -2.70
N THR A 38 14.39 9.04 -3.75
CA THR A 38 13.10 8.36 -3.63
C THR A 38 13.10 7.01 -4.36
N VAL A 39 12.61 5.97 -3.69
CA VAL A 39 12.50 4.62 -4.23
C VAL A 39 11.02 4.22 -4.24
N ILE A 40 10.53 3.71 -5.38
CA ILE A 40 9.19 3.14 -5.49
C ILE A 40 9.27 1.62 -5.39
N LEU A 41 8.45 1.05 -4.51
CA LEU A 41 8.19 -0.37 -4.42
C LEU A 41 6.80 -0.64 -5.00
N GLY A 42 6.76 -1.32 -6.14
CA GLY A 42 5.51 -1.69 -6.81
C GLY A 42 4.74 -2.78 -6.06
N GLU A 43 3.49 -2.97 -6.43
CA GLU A 43 2.64 -4.04 -5.92
C GLU A 43 3.19 -5.40 -6.35
N PRO A 44 3.43 -6.38 -5.43
CA PRO A 44 4.02 -7.68 -5.76
C PRO A 44 3.27 -8.45 -6.85
N ILE A 45 1.94 -8.40 -6.84
CA ILE A 45 1.10 -9.09 -7.84
C ILE A 45 1.36 -8.63 -9.27
N ARG A 46 1.91 -7.42 -9.47
CA ARG A 46 2.26 -6.92 -10.81
C ARG A 46 3.46 -7.62 -11.43
N GLU A 47 4.28 -8.28 -10.64
CA GLU A 47 5.38 -9.10 -11.13
C GLU A 47 4.87 -10.35 -11.86
N TYR A 48 3.67 -10.79 -11.54
CA TYR A 48 2.97 -11.89 -12.20
C TYR A 48 2.22 -11.48 -13.50
N LYS A 49 2.15 -10.16 -13.81
CA LYS A 49 1.36 -9.63 -14.94
C LYS A 49 1.67 -10.20 -16.33
N GLY A 50 2.83 -10.78 -16.55
CA GLY A 50 3.19 -11.42 -17.83
C GLY A 50 2.96 -12.92 -17.85
N THR A 51 2.63 -13.54 -16.70
CA THR A 51 2.60 -14.98 -16.52
C THR A 51 1.26 -15.53 -16.05
N VAL A 52 0.37 -14.65 -15.52
CA VAL A 52 -0.83 -15.08 -14.80
C VAL A 52 -2.02 -14.20 -15.13
N ASP A 53 -3.10 -14.80 -15.61
CA ASP A 53 -4.41 -14.18 -15.64
C ASP A 53 -5.04 -14.27 -14.24
N ILE A 54 -5.07 -13.15 -13.52
CA ILE A 54 -5.62 -13.09 -12.15
C ILE A 54 -7.12 -13.45 -12.13
N SER A 55 -7.86 -13.20 -13.20
CA SER A 55 -9.26 -13.57 -13.29
C SER A 55 -9.45 -15.09 -13.32
N GLU A 56 -8.55 -15.81 -13.97
CA GLU A 56 -8.53 -17.28 -13.96
C GLU A 56 -8.10 -17.82 -12.59
N TYR A 57 -7.13 -17.19 -11.93
CA TYR A 57 -6.73 -17.59 -10.58
C TYR A 57 -7.88 -17.44 -9.58
N ARG A 58 -8.67 -16.38 -9.66
CA ARG A 58 -9.85 -16.18 -8.78
C ARG A 58 -10.93 -17.26 -8.96
N LYS A 59 -10.99 -17.93 -10.11
CA LYS A 59 -11.91 -19.06 -10.32
C LYS A 59 -11.46 -20.34 -9.61
N ASP A 60 -10.16 -20.49 -9.34
CA ASP A 60 -9.55 -21.60 -8.64
C ASP A 60 -9.07 -21.13 -7.28
N GLN A 61 -9.84 -21.39 -6.24
CA GLN A 61 -9.63 -20.85 -4.90
C GLN A 61 -8.30 -21.31 -4.27
N GLU A 62 -7.89 -22.54 -4.58
CA GLU A 62 -6.60 -23.08 -4.11
C GLU A 62 -5.42 -22.31 -4.74
N LYS A 63 -5.46 -22.08 -6.05
CA LYS A 63 -4.44 -21.27 -6.73
C LYS A 63 -4.44 -19.82 -6.28
N TYR A 64 -5.62 -19.28 -6.01
CA TYR A 64 -5.69 -17.88 -5.55
C TYR A 64 -5.16 -17.74 -4.12
N LEU A 65 -5.43 -18.71 -3.24
CA LEU A 65 -4.81 -18.78 -1.91
C LEU A 65 -3.28 -18.84 -2.02
N GLN A 66 -2.75 -19.74 -2.86
CA GLN A 66 -1.30 -19.83 -3.09
C GLN A 66 -0.71 -18.51 -3.58
N LEU A 67 -1.39 -17.82 -4.50
CA LEU A 67 -0.97 -16.50 -4.99
C LEU A 67 -0.92 -15.45 -3.86
N GLN A 68 -1.90 -15.45 -2.95
CA GLN A 68 -1.92 -14.52 -1.81
C GLN A 68 -0.76 -14.83 -0.83
N ILE A 69 -0.45 -16.09 -0.57
CA ILE A 69 0.69 -16.50 0.26
C ILE A 69 2.00 -15.99 -0.34
N GLU A 70 2.23 -16.26 -1.63
CA GLU A 70 3.45 -15.86 -2.31
C GLU A 70 3.62 -14.34 -2.37
N THR A 71 2.56 -13.61 -2.71
CA THR A 71 2.61 -12.13 -2.77
C THR A 71 2.78 -11.49 -1.40
N THR A 72 2.21 -12.07 -0.36
CA THR A 72 2.42 -11.65 1.04
C THR A 72 3.86 -11.86 1.47
N GLY A 73 4.43 -13.04 1.20
CA GLY A 73 5.84 -13.34 1.48
C GLY A 73 6.79 -12.39 0.77
N ILE A 74 6.59 -12.16 -0.55
CA ILE A 74 7.40 -11.20 -1.32
C ILE A 74 7.30 -9.79 -0.72
N ARG A 75 6.11 -9.35 -0.29
CA ARG A 75 5.92 -8.05 0.34
C ARG A 75 6.70 -7.93 1.63
N LYS A 76 6.54 -8.88 2.52
CA LYS A 76 7.21 -8.93 3.84
C LYS A 76 8.73 -8.89 3.69
N ASP A 77 9.29 -9.75 2.85
CA ASP A 77 10.74 -9.80 2.60
C ASP A 77 11.25 -8.49 2.01
N ARG A 78 10.49 -7.90 1.09
CA ARG A 78 10.82 -6.63 0.44
C ARG A 78 10.80 -5.47 1.43
N GLU A 79 9.80 -5.39 2.30
CA GLU A 79 9.73 -4.35 3.32
C GLU A 79 10.90 -4.43 4.28
N LEU A 80 11.18 -5.60 4.84
CA LEU A 80 12.27 -5.83 5.78
C LEU A 80 13.64 -5.55 5.13
N SER A 81 13.88 -6.10 3.95
CA SER A 81 15.15 -5.92 3.23
C SER A 81 15.37 -4.46 2.80
N THR A 82 14.30 -3.74 2.47
CA THR A 82 14.37 -2.32 2.10
C THR A 82 14.74 -1.46 3.31
N VAL A 83 14.13 -1.73 4.46
CA VAL A 83 14.48 -1.03 5.70
C VAL A 83 15.94 -1.28 6.06
N ASP A 84 16.40 -2.53 6.03
CA ASP A 84 17.80 -2.86 6.34
C ASP A 84 18.78 -2.20 5.35
N LYS A 85 18.46 -2.21 4.06
CA LYS A 85 19.28 -1.62 3.00
C LYS A 85 19.49 -0.12 3.15
N TYR A 86 18.43 0.60 3.55
CA TYR A 86 18.44 2.07 3.53
C TYR A 86 18.42 2.71 4.93
N LYS A 87 18.54 1.94 6.00
CA LYS A 87 18.43 2.42 7.41
C LYS A 87 19.30 3.62 7.74
N ASP A 88 20.50 3.72 7.12
CA ASP A 88 21.48 4.78 7.37
C ASP A 88 21.44 5.91 6.31
N GLU A 89 20.56 5.81 5.31
CA GLU A 89 20.46 6.77 4.22
C GLU A 89 19.24 7.69 4.37
N LYS A 90 19.42 8.98 4.03
CA LYS A 90 18.28 9.91 3.85
C LYS A 90 17.55 9.57 2.55
N VAL A 91 16.55 8.72 2.64
CA VAL A 91 15.76 8.21 1.50
C VAL A 91 14.29 8.12 1.86
N VAL A 92 13.44 8.33 0.88
CA VAL A 92 11.99 8.10 0.98
C VAL A 92 11.63 6.85 0.19
N ILE A 93 10.93 5.94 0.84
CA ILE A 93 10.34 4.76 0.19
C ILE A 93 8.86 5.02 -0.03
N LEU A 94 8.39 4.80 -1.24
CA LEU A 94 6.97 4.87 -1.63
C LEU A 94 6.52 3.47 -2.01
N GLN A 95 5.68 2.84 -1.21
CA GLN A 95 5.18 1.49 -1.43
C GLN A 95 3.74 1.50 -1.92
N ASP A 96 3.49 0.81 -3.03
CA ASP A 96 2.14 0.59 -3.57
C ASP A 96 1.47 -0.56 -2.81
N ARG A 97 0.43 -0.23 -2.04
CA ARG A 97 -0.39 -1.08 -1.16
C ARG A 97 0.30 -1.52 0.14
N GLY A 98 -0.48 -1.69 1.17
CA GLY A 98 -0.09 -2.16 2.49
C GLY A 98 -0.73 -3.50 2.87
N PHE A 99 -0.58 -3.90 4.13
CA PHE A 99 -1.17 -5.14 4.65
C PHE A 99 -2.69 -5.08 4.75
N ALA A 100 -3.29 -3.90 5.00
CA ALA A 100 -4.74 -3.72 4.94
C ALA A 100 -5.32 -4.13 3.57
N ASP A 101 -4.63 -3.76 2.48
CA ASP A 101 -5.00 -4.19 1.12
C ASP A 101 -4.88 -5.72 0.97
N CYS A 102 -3.84 -6.35 1.52
CA CYS A 102 -3.66 -7.81 1.45
C CYS A 102 -4.77 -8.55 2.20
N ILE A 103 -5.16 -8.08 3.39
CA ILE A 103 -6.27 -8.66 4.16
C ILE A 103 -7.55 -8.58 3.35
N PHE A 104 -7.85 -7.40 2.75
CA PHE A 104 -9.02 -7.24 1.90
C PHE A 104 -9.04 -8.27 0.76
N TYR A 105 -7.95 -8.37 -0.02
CA TYR A 105 -7.90 -9.30 -1.16
C TYR A 105 -8.01 -10.76 -0.74
N THR A 106 -7.42 -11.12 0.39
CA THR A 106 -7.49 -12.48 0.91
C THR A 106 -8.91 -12.81 1.36
N ARG A 107 -9.57 -11.93 2.10
CA ARG A 107 -10.93 -12.17 2.62
C ARG A 107 -12.02 -12.07 1.56
N HIS A 108 -11.90 -11.10 0.65
CA HIS A 108 -12.97 -10.80 -0.32
C HIS A 108 -13.00 -11.79 -1.49
N TYR A 109 -11.83 -12.26 -1.95
CA TYR A 109 -11.75 -13.10 -3.14
C TYR A 109 -11.53 -14.58 -2.86
N ILE A 110 -11.30 -14.98 -1.61
CA ILE A 110 -11.21 -16.38 -1.21
C ILE A 110 -12.51 -16.79 -0.50
N ASP A 111 -13.19 -17.73 -1.11
CA ASP A 111 -14.34 -18.41 -0.50
C ASP A 111 -13.82 -19.63 0.27
N LYS A 112 -13.68 -19.47 1.59
CA LYS A 112 -13.13 -20.52 2.46
C LYS A 112 -13.86 -21.85 2.32
N GLU A 113 -15.17 -21.85 2.08
CA GLU A 113 -15.96 -23.07 1.94
C GLU A 113 -15.62 -23.89 0.68
N LYS A 114 -14.95 -23.27 -0.30
CA LYS A 114 -14.48 -23.93 -1.52
C LYS A 114 -13.04 -24.48 -1.43
N LEU A 115 -12.37 -24.23 -0.33
CA LEU A 115 -11.03 -24.77 -0.06
C LEU A 115 -11.11 -26.18 0.52
N SER A 116 -10.07 -26.99 0.32
CA SER A 116 -9.88 -28.25 1.05
C SER A 116 -9.71 -27.97 2.55
N GLU A 117 -9.96 -28.96 3.42
CA GLU A 117 -9.76 -28.81 4.87
C GLU A 117 -8.35 -28.33 5.22
N GLU A 118 -7.33 -28.88 4.58
CA GLU A 118 -5.94 -28.45 4.76
C GLU A 118 -5.72 -26.99 4.33
N SER A 119 -6.31 -26.56 3.21
CA SER A 119 -6.20 -25.18 2.72
C SER A 119 -7.00 -24.18 3.54
N GLN A 120 -8.05 -24.60 4.25
CA GLN A 120 -8.76 -23.75 5.20
C GLN A 120 -7.89 -23.36 6.37
N ASP A 121 -7.10 -24.30 6.91
CA ASP A 121 -6.16 -24.01 8.00
C ASP A 121 -5.06 -23.04 7.50
N ILE A 122 -4.52 -23.27 6.31
CA ILE A 122 -3.54 -22.37 5.68
C ILE A 122 -4.11 -20.96 5.45
N TYR A 123 -5.37 -20.85 5.05
CA TYR A 123 -6.06 -19.56 4.89
C TYR A 123 -6.17 -18.79 6.22
N GLU A 124 -6.54 -19.46 7.30
CA GLU A 124 -6.61 -18.83 8.63
C GLU A 124 -5.21 -18.42 9.13
N ASP A 125 -4.20 -19.25 8.91
CA ASP A 125 -2.81 -18.92 9.25
C ASP A 125 -2.31 -17.70 8.47
N LEU A 126 -2.66 -17.60 7.17
CA LEU A 126 -2.32 -16.42 6.35
C LEU A 126 -2.98 -15.15 6.89
N LEU A 127 -4.27 -15.20 7.25
CA LEU A 127 -4.96 -14.05 7.83
C LEU A 127 -4.34 -13.63 9.15
N PHE A 128 -4.00 -14.59 10.01
CA PHE A 128 -3.32 -14.32 11.26
C PHE A 128 -1.93 -13.71 11.04
N GLU A 129 -1.15 -14.23 10.08
CA GLU A 129 0.15 -13.67 9.73
C GLU A 129 0.03 -12.23 9.19
N LEU A 130 -0.95 -11.95 8.33
CA LEU A 130 -1.23 -10.61 7.81
C LEU A 130 -1.57 -9.63 8.91
N ASP A 131 -2.39 -10.05 9.88
CA ASP A 131 -2.76 -9.25 11.03
C ASP A 131 -1.56 -8.95 11.93
N CYS A 132 -0.81 -9.99 12.34
CA CYS A 132 0.38 -9.84 13.18
C CYS A 132 1.45 -8.99 12.51
N PHE A 133 1.77 -9.25 11.23
CA PHE A 133 2.80 -8.48 10.54
C PHE A 133 2.34 -7.04 10.25
N GLY A 134 1.06 -6.86 9.94
CA GLY A 134 0.47 -5.53 9.80
C GLY A 134 0.60 -4.74 11.11
N SER A 135 0.07 -5.29 12.22
CA SER A 135 0.04 -4.59 13.52
C SER A 135 1.43 -4.42 14.14
N ASP A 136 2.24 -5.48 14.17
CA ASP A 136 3.47 -5.51 14.97
C ASP A 136 4.70 -4.95 14.25
N HIS A 137 4.76 -5.10 12.92
CA HIS A 137 5.94 -4.73 12.14
C HIS A 137 5.68 -3.58 11.16
N SER A 138 4.71 -3.71 10.23
CA SER A 138 4.57 -2.73 9.16
C SER A 138 4.10 -1.38 9.66
N TYR A 139 3.03 -1.34 10.45
CA TYR A 139 2.50 -0.08 10.96
C TYR A 139 3.24 0.43 12.19
N ASN A 140 3.77 -0.45 13.03
CA ASN A 140 4.53 -0.05 14.20
C ASN A 140 5.99 0.28 13.87
N ASP A 141 6.67 -0.54 13.06
CA ASP A 141 8.11 -0.49 12.91
C ASP A 141 8.57 0.05 11.56
N ILE A 142 7.79 -0.15 10.48
CA ILE A 142 8.20 0.16 9.11
C ILE A 142 7.63 1.49 8.64
N TYR A 143 6.29 1.66 8.64
CA TYR A 143 5.67 2.84 8.06
C TYR A 143 5.81 4.08 8.92
N ASP A 144 6.22 5.20 8.32
CA ASP A 144 6.17 6.53 8.92
C ASP A 144 4.88 7.26 8.49
N TYR A 145 4.41 6.98 7.27
CA TYR A 145 3.21 7.57 6.69
C TYR A 145 2.34 6.50 6.06
N VAL A 146 1.05 6.57 6.30
CA VAL A 146 0.01 5.83 5.56
C VAL A 146 -0.85 6.84 4.84
N LEU A 147 -0.79 6.84 3.51
CA LEU A 147 -1.59 7.69 2.64
C LEU A 147 -2.70 6.84 2.02
N GLU A 148 -3.90 7.03 2.51
CA GLU A 148 -5.08 6.33 2.02
C GLU A 148 -5.83 7.17 1.00
N PHE A 149 -6.06 6.60 -0.18
CA PHE A 149 -6.68 7.28 -1.30
C PHE A 149 -8.14 6.88 -1.46
N LYS A 150 -9.03 7.87 -1.46
CA LYS A 150 -10.42 7.65 -1.82
C LYS A 150 -10.57 7.26 -3.29
N PRO A 151 -11.59 6.45 -3.64
CA PRO A 151 -11.89 6.14 -5.02
C PRO A 151 -12.15 7.40 -5.84
N LEU A 152 -11.64 7.44 -7.07
CA LEU A 152 -11.99 8.52 -8.00
C LEU A 152 -13.38 8.29 -8.60
N GLU A 153 -14.12 9.37 -8.83
CA GLU A 153 -15.43 9.34 -9.50
C GLU A 153 -15.31 9.11 -11.02
N ILE A 154 -14.07 9.16 -11.54
CA ILE A 154 -13.78 9.00 -12.97
C ILE A 154 -13.91 7.53 -13.38
N LYS A 155 -14.65 7.27 -14.46
CA LYS A 155 -14.75 5.93 -15.05
C LYS A 155 -13.42 5.53 -15.70
N ALA A 156 -12.99 4.29 -15.45
CA ALA A 156 -11.82 3.73 -16.11
C ALA A 156 -12.07 3.56 -17.61
N GLU A 157 -11.22 4.16 -18.45
CA GLU A 157 -11.42 4.14 -19.91
C GLU A 157 -10.48 3.18 -20.67
N SER A 158 -9.42 2.67 -20.04
CA SER A 158 -8.47 1.80 -20.73
C SER A 158 -8.91 0.33 -20.78
N GLN A 159 -8.65 -0.35 -21.90
CA GLN A 159 -8.94 -1.78 -22.07
C GLN A 159 -8.18 -2.62 -21.03
N GLU A 160 -6.92 -2.29 -20.76
CA GLU A 160 -6.10 -2.94 -19.72
C GLU A 160 -6.75 -2.85 -18.32
N GLN A 161 -7.50 -1.80 -18.06
CA GLN A 161 -8.24 -1.64 -16.82
C GLN A 161 -9.52 -2.48 -16.80
N LYS A 162 -10.18 -2.68 -17.96
CA LYS A 162 -11.38 -3.52 -18.09
C LYS A 162 -11.06 -5.00 -17.98
N ASP A 163 -9.94 -5.45 -18.54
CA ASP A 163 -9.52 -6.86 -18.53
C ASP A 163 -9.13 -7.36 -17.13
N PHE A 164 -8.88 -6.45 -16.19
CA PHE A 164 -8.47 -6.77 -14.83
C PHE A 164 -9.62 -6.85 -13.82
N ARG A 165 -10.87 -6.48 -14.19
CA ARG A 165 -11.91 -6.23 -13.19
C ARG A 165 -13.31 -6.62 -13.67
N PRO A 166 -14.15 -7.08 -12.71
CA PRO A 166 -15.55 -7.40 -13.01
C PRO A 166 -16.33 -6.18 -13.51
N ASP A 167 -17.42 -6.44 -14.20
CA ASP A 167 -18.25 -5.44 -14.87
C ASP A 167 -18.85 -4.36 -13.93
N ASP A 168 -18.81 -4.57 -12.61
CA ASP A 168 -19.35 -3.67 -11.59
C ASP A 168 -18.26 -2.90 -10.83
N ILE A 169 -17.40 -2.22 -11.60
CA ILE A 169 -16.23 -1.50 -11.06
C ILE A 169 -16.60 -0.47 -9.99
N ASP A 170 -17.74 0.20 -10.13
CA ASP A 170 -18.11 1.30 -9.23
C ASP A 170 -18.50 0.78 -7.84
N GLU A 171 -19.20 -0.34 -7.74
CA GLU A 171 -19.56 -0.95 -6.46
C GLU A 171 -18.34 -1.56 -5.76
N VAL A 172 -17.52 -2.30 -6.51
CA VAL A 172 -16.33 -2.97 -5.99
C VAL A 172 -15.30 -1.97 -5.45
N LYS A 173 -15.06 -0.83 -6.11
CA LYS A 173 -14.06 0.14 -5.63
C LYS A 173 -14.44 0.81 -4.31
N TYR A 174 -15.73 1.03 -4.06
CA TYR A 174 -16.20 1.58 -2.79
C TYR A 174 -16.19 0.54 -1.68
N LEU A 175 -16.56 -0.70 -1.98
CA LEU A 175 -16.45 -1.81 -1.04
C LEU A 175 -14.98 -2.03 -0.64
N GLU A 176 -14.09 -2.13 -1.63
CA GLU A 176 -12.65 -2.25 -1.43
C GLU A 176 -12.12 -1.10 -0.55
N TYR A 177 -12.52 0.14 -0.86
CA TYR A 177 -12.09 1.30 -0.08
C TYR A 177 -12.59 1.21 1.37
N ASN A 178 -13.85 0.93 1.60
CA ASN A 178 -14.43 0.93 2.94
C ASN A 178 -13.80 -0.15 3.84
N GLU A 179 -13.59 -1.37 3.33
CA GLU A 179 -12.95 -2.43 4.11
C GLU A 179 -11.48 -2.12 4.39
N ILE A 180 -10.73 -1.62 3.40
CA ILE A 180 -9.33 -1.22 3.59
C ILE A 180 -9.23 -0.05 4.58
N HIS A 181 -10.18 0.90 4.54
CA HIS A 181 -10.26 2.03 5.46
C HIS A 181 -10.39 1.55 6.92
N GLU A 182 -11.30 0.62 7.20
CA GLU A 182 -11.47 0.10 8.55
C GLU A 182 -10.20 -0.60 9.06
N TRP A 183 -9.50 -1.37 8.21
CA TRP A 183 -8.22 -1.98 8.58
C TRP A 183 -7.12 -0.95 8.81
N ASN A 184 -6.96 0.04 7.93
CA ASN A 184 -5.97 1.09 8.10
C ASN A 184 -6.23 1.90 9.36
N LYS A 185 -7.50 2.24 9.62
CA LYS A 185 -7.91 2.95 10.82
C LYS A 185 -7.54 2.14 12.06
N TRP A 186 -7.88 0.85 12.09
CA TRP A 186 -7.55 -0.03 13.21
C TRP A 186 -6.04 -0.13 13.43
N PHE A 187 -5.23 -0.38 12.39
CA PHE A 187 -3.77 -0.44 12.53
C PHE A 187 -3.14 0.90 12.96
N CYS A 188 -3.69 2.03 12.56
CA CYS A 188 -3.13 3.34 12.87
C CYS A 188 -3.62 3.93 14.19
N GLU A 189 -4.81 3.58 14.68
CA GLU A 189 -5.36 4.07 15.96
C GLU A 189 -4.50 3.70 17.17
N TYR A 190 -3.82 2.54 17.11
CA TYR A 190 -2.94 2.05 18.18
C TYR A 190 -1.46 2.41 17.96
N ASN A 191 -1.16 3.29 17.00
CA ASN A 191 0.21 3.62 16.63
C ASN A 191 0.44 5.13 16.47
N ASP A 192 0.81 5.79 17.57
CA ASP A 192 1.12 7.22 17.61
C ASP A 192 2.31 7.64 16.72
N ASN A 193 3.09 6.67 16.22
CA ASN A 193 4.28 6.93 15.41
C ASN A 193 4.00 6.97 13.89
N VAL A 194 2.80 6.62 13.45
CA VAL A 194 2.39 6.64 12.04
C VAL A 194 1.54 7.86 11.73
N SER A 195 1.92 8.63 10.73
CA SER A 195 1.09 9.72 10.21
C SER A 195 0.07 9.15 9.21
N TYR A 196 -1.17 8.95 9.66
CA TYR A 196 -2.26 8.49 8.81
C TYR A 196 -2.99 9.67 8.16
N ARG A 197 -3.16 9.64 6.84
CA ARG A 197 -3.80 10.72 6.07
C ARG A 197 -4.69 10.16 4.97
N ILE A 198 -5.90 10.70 4.87
CA ILE A 198 -6.84 10.38 3.79
C ILE A 198 -6.67 11.40 2.66
N ILE A 199 -6.44 10.92 1.45
CA ILE A 199 -6.25 11.72 0.24
C ILE A 199 -7.50 11.61 -0.64
N ASP A 200 -8.14 12.72 -0.90
CA ASP A 200 -9.31 12.81 -1.76
C ASP A 200 -8.99 13.65 -3.01
N LEU A 201 -8.60 12.97 -4.08
CA LEU A 201 -8.25 13.62 -5.34
C LEU A 201 -9.48 14.15 -6.12
N ASN A 202 -10.71 13.83 -5.69
CA ASN A 202 -11.92 14.37 -6.33
C ASN A 202 -12.10 15.86 -6.00
N ILE A 203 -11.56 16.30 -4.86
CA ILE A 203 -11.67 17.69 -4.39
C ILE A 203 -10.36 18.49 -4.51
N MET A 204 -9.26 17.84 -4.85
CA MET A 204 -7.95 18.49 -4.98
C MET A 204 -7.66 18.82 -6.45
N ASN A 205 -7.38 20.07 -6.75
CA ASN A 205 -6.79 20.43 -8.04
C ASN A 205 -5.27 20.18 -8.07
N GLN A 206 -4.67 20.27 -9.25
CA GLN A 206 -3.23 20.00 -9.44
C GLN A 206 -2.31 20.87 -8.58
N ASN A 207 -2.67 22.13 -8.37
CA ASN A 207 -1.86 23.05 -7.53
C ASN A 207 -1.95 22.67 -6.05
N GLU A 208 -3.12 22.30 -5.57
CA GLU A 208 -3.32 21.82 -4.20
C GLU A 208 -2.55 20.53 -3.94
N LEU A 209 -2.59 19.58 -4.88
CA LEU A 209 -1.81 18.36 -4.79
C LEU A 209 -0.29 18.66 -4.79
N ASN A 210 0.18 19.55 -5.66
CA ASN A 210 1.57 19.96 -5.68
C ASN A 210 2.00 20.62 -4.35
N ASN A 211 1.18 21.51 -3.81
CA ASN A 211 1.44 22.15 -2.52
C ASN A 211 1.45 21.15 -1.36
N TYR A 212 0.56 20.17 -1.40
CA TYR A 212 0.55 19.07 -0.42
C TYR A 212 1.86 18.29 -0.45
N ILE A 213 2.33 17.91 -1.65
CA ILE A 213 3.59 17.18 -1.83
C ILE A 213 4.80 18.01 -1.35
N ASP A 214 4.82 19.32 -1.66
CA ASP A 214 5.91 20.20 -1.22
C ASP A 214 5.94 20.38 0.31
N ASN A 215 4.77 20.38 0.96
CA ASN A 215 4.69 20.40 2.42
C ASN A 215 5.19 19.08 3.03
N LEU A 216 4.84 17.92 2.44
CA LEU A 216 5.42 16.63 2.86
C LEU A 216 6.95 16.64 2.76
N ALA A 217 7.52 17.16 1.67
CA ALA A 217 8.96 17.27 1.50
C ALA A 217 9.62 18.13 2.58
N LYS A 218 8.96 19.24 2.98
CA LYS A 218 9.44 20.09 4.09
C LYS A 218 9.41 19.36 5.43
N GLU A 219 8.31 18.70 5.75
CA GLU A 219 8.17 17.91 6.98
C GLU A 219 9.29 16.85 7.09
N ILE A 220 9.58 16.16 6.00
CA ILE A 220 10.65 15.15 5.95
C ILE A 220 12.02 15.78 6.22
N LYS A 221 12.32 16.88 5.54
CA LYS A 221 13.59 17.60 5.74
C LYS A 221 13.76 18.14 7.15
N GLU A 222 12.71 18.67 7.72
CA GLU A 222 12.68 19.17 9.11
C GLU A 222 12.91 18.01 10.09
N SER A 223 12.28 16.85 9.89
CA SER A 223 12.53 15.68 10.73
C SER A 223 13.99 15.24 10.67
N TRP A 224 14.59 15.16 9.48
CA TRP A 224 15.99 14.79 9.31
C TRP A 224 16.99 15.82 9.91
N ASN A 225 16.62 17.11 10.00
CA ASN A 225 17.46 18.12 10.59
C ASN A 225 17.38 18.10 12.12
N ASN A 226 16.20 17.84 12.69
CA ASN A 226 16.01 17.72 14.13
C ASN A 226 16.75 16.51 14.70
N ASP A 227 16.86 15.41 13.94
CA ASP A 227 17.62 14.22 14.33
C ASP A 227 19.13 14.48 14.41
N CYS A 228 19.63 15.49 13.69
CA CYS A 228 21.04 15.93 13.76
C CYS A 228 21.36 16.82 14.97
N LEU A 229 20.37 17.43 15.61
CA LEU A 229 20.57 18.31 16.76
C LEU A 229 20.53 17.59 18.11
N ASN A 230 20.01 16.35 18.11
CA ASN A 230 19.85 15.52 19.30
C ASN A 230 20.94 14.43 19.44
N LYS A 231 21.92 14.41 18.55
CA LYS A 231 23.12 13.56 18.59
C LYS A 231 24.35 14.41 18.92
#